data_e14f6df8eee5cb5b7d59302475c9e2e1
#
_entry.id   e14f6df8eee5cb5b7d59302475c9e2e1
#
_cell.length_a   1.000
_cell.length_b   1.000
_cell.length_c   1.000
_cell.angle_alpha   90.00
_cell.angle_beta   90.00
_cell.angle_gamma   90.00
#
_symmetry.space_group_name_H-M   'P 1'
#
loop_
_entity.id
_entity.type
_entity.pdbx_description
1 polymer ?
#
loop_
_entity_poly.entity_id
_entity_poly.type
_entity_poly.pdbx_seq_one_letter_code
_entity_poly.pdbx_strand_id
1 'polypeptide(L)' 'MTDFQEVYSLYFRDVYRYALSLCRNESVAEEITQETFYKALEKLDSFDRKCKLSVWLCQIAKNTYISM' A
#
# COMPACT_ATOMS: atom_id res chain seq x y z
N MET A 1 15.46 -12.29 4.56
CA MET A 1 14.69 -11.93 3.35
C MET A 1 13.25 -11.65 3.71
N THR A 2 12.71 -10.51 3.31
CA THR A 2 11.32 -10.18 3.64
C THR A 2 10.38 -10.91 2.69
N ASP A 3 9.54 -11.77 3.25
CA ASP A 3 8.52 -12.46 2.47
C ASP A 3 7.40 -11.45 2.17
N PHE A 4 7.07 -11.28 0.89
CA PHE A 4 6.02 -10.34 0.47
C PHE A 4 4.68 -10.67 1.12
N GLN A 5 4.36 -11.96 1.24
CA GLN A 5 3.11 -12.39 1.86
C GLN A 5 3.02 -11.94 3.31
N GLU A 6 4.14 -11.95 4.02
CA GLU A 6 4.24 -11.46 5.38
C GLU A 6 4.00 -9.94 5.43
N VAL A 7 4.61 -9.21 4.51
CA VAL A 7 4.40 -7.76 4.38
C VAL A 7 2.91 -7.47 4.12
N TYR A 8 2.31 -8.21 3.22
CA TYR A 8 0.88 -8.07 2.92
C TYR A 8 0.03 -8.28 4.17
N SER A 9 0.29 -9.36 4.89
CA SER A 9 -0.50 -9.71 6.09
C SER A 9 -0.35 -8.66 7.19
N LEU A 10 0.87 -8.14 7.39
CA LEU A 10 1.14 -7.18 8.45
C LEU A 10 0.58 -5.80 8.16
N TYR A 11 0.63 -5.37 6.91
CA TYR A 11 0.32 -3.98 6.56
C TYR A 11 -1.00 -3.80 5.83
N PHE A 12 -1.69 -4.87 5.46
CA PHE A 12 -2.94 -4.76 4.70
C PHE A 12 -3.95 -3.85 5.39
N ARG A 13 -4.17 -4.07 6.68
CA ARG A 13 -5.16 -3.30 7.43
C ARG A 13 -4.78 -1.82 7.50
N ASP A 14 -3.51 -1.53 7.73
CA ASP A 14 -3.04 -0.16 7.83
C ASP A 14 -3.20 0.58 6.50
N VAL A 15 -2.85 -0.06 5.40
CA VAL A 15 -3.01 0.52 4.07
C VAL A 15 -4.48 0.72 3.75
N TYR A 16 -5.31 -0.27 4.06
CA TYR A 16 -6.75 -0.19 3.83
C TYR A 16 -7.37 0.99 4.60
N ARG A 17 -7.03 1.13 5.88
CA ARG A 17 -7.53 2.23 6.70
C ARG A 17 -7.11 3.58 6.15
N TYR A 18 -5.87 3.68 5.70
CA TYR A 18 -5.39 4.92 5.10
C TYR A 18 -6.15 5.21 3.81
N ALA A 19 -6.30 4.22 2.94
CA ALA A 19 -7.03 4.39 1.69
C ALA A 19 -8.49 4.80 1.96
N LEU A 20 -9.10 4.18 2.96
CA LEU A 20 -10.48 4.51 3.34
C LEU A 20 -10.61 5.95 3.82
N SER A 21 -9.60 6.46 4.54
CA SER A 21 -9.59 7.85 4.99
C SER A 21 -9.48 8.83 3.82
N LEU A 22 -8.89 8.40 2.70
CA LEU A 22 -8.77 9.24 1.52
C LEU A 22 -10.05 9.27 0.69
N CYS A 23 -10.66 8.13 0.45
CA CYS A 23 -11.78 8.01 -0.50
C CYS A 23 -13.15 7.85 0.16
N ARG A 24 -13.19 7.43 1.42
CA ARG A 24 -14.42 7.22 2.20
C ARG A 24 -15.41 6.29 1.52
N ASN A 25 -14.89 5.30 0.78
CA ASN A 25 -15.69 4.31 0.09
C ASN A 25 -14.98 2.97 0.22
N GLU A 26 -15.65 1.99 0.82
CA GLU A 26 -15.05 0.69 1.11
C GLU A 26 -14.59 -0.02 -0.15
N SER A 27 -15.40 -0.01 -1.20
CA SER A 27 -15.04 -0.68 -2.45
C SER A 27 -13.82 -0.04 -3.10
N VAL A 28 -13.77 1.29 -3.11
CA VAL A 28 -12.65 2.02 -3.68
C VAL A 28 -11.40 1.83 -2.81
N ALA A 29 -11.55 1.85 -1.49
CA ALA A 29 -10.42 1.62 -0.57
C ALA A 29 -9.81 0.24 -0.78
N GLU A 30 -10.65 -0.78 -0.97
CA GLU A 30 -10.18 -2.13 -1.26
C GLU A 30 -9.40 -2.18 -2.57
N GLU A 31 -9.92 -1.53 -3.59
CA GLU A 31 -9.25 -1.45 -4.89
C GLU A 31 -7.91 -0.75 -4.79
N ILE A 32 -7.84 0.38 -4.07
CA ILE A 32 -6.59 1.10 -3.83
C ILE A 32 -5.60 0.21 -3.10
N THR A 33 -6.06 -0.53 -2.09
CA THR A 33 -5.20 -1.40 -1.30
C THR A 33 -4.61 -2.50 -2.16
N GLN A 34 -5.41 -3.15 -2.98
CA GLN A 34 -4.93 -4.21 -3.88
C GLN A 34 -3.90 -3.66 -4.87
N GLU A 35 -4.18 -2.52 -5.49
CA GLU A 35 -3.26 -1.86 -6.40
C GLU A 35 -1.96 -1.49 -5.71
N THR A 36 -2.05 -0.99 -4.48
CA THR A 36 -0.88 -0.61 -3.70
C THR A 36 0.06 -1.80 -3.51
N PHE A 37 -0.49 -2.95 -3.11
CA PHE A 37 0.35 -4.13 -2.88
C PHE A 37 0.86 -4.72 -4.18
N TYR A 38 0.11 -4.62 -5.26
CA TYR A 38 0.58 -5.03 -6.56
C TYR A 38 1.80 -4.21 -6.99
N LYS A 39 1.71 -2.90 -6.87
CA LYS A 39 2.82 -1.99 -7.19
C LYS A 39 4.01 -2.22 -6.24
N ALA A 40 3.72 -2.46 -4.97
CA ALA A 40 4.76 -2.72 -3.98
C ALA A 40 5.54 -3.98 -4.33
N LEU A 41 4.84 -5.02 -4.78
CA LEU A 41 5.50 -6.26 -5.18
C LEU A 41 6.49 -6.01 -6.31
N GLU A 42 6.08 -5.22 -7.29
CA GLU A 42 6.94 -4.90 -8.43
C GLU A 42 8.17 -4.06 -8.04
N LYS A 43 8.02 -3.21 -7.02
CA LYS A 43 9.05 -2.24 -6.65
C LYS A 43 9.78 -2.57 -5.36
N LEU A 44 9.49 -3.72 -4.76
CA LEU A 44 10.07 -4.08 -3.46
C LEU A 44 11.59 -4.10 -3.49
N ASP A 45 12.17 -4.56 -4.60
CA ASP A 45 13.62 -4.64 -4.75
C ASP A 45 14.28 -3.25 -4.79
N SER A 46 13.55 -2.23 -5.19
CA SER A 46 14.06 -0.86 -5.26
C SER A 46 13.73 -0.03 -4.02
N PHE A 47 13.08 -0.63 -3.04
CA PHE A 47 12.81 0.04 -1.77
C PHE A 47 14.14 0.26 -1.03
N ASP A 48 14.48 1.51 -0.76
CA ASP A 48 15.81 1.84 -0.24
C ASP A 48 15.88 1.93 1.28
N ARG A 49 14.82 1.64 1.98
CA ARG A 49 14.74 1.61 3.45
C ARG A 49 15.07 2.92 4.15
N LYS A 50 15.09 4.02 3.44
CA LYS A 50 15.27 5.34 4.06
C LYS A 50 14.03 5.75 4.84
N CYS A 51 12.90 5.17 4.54
CA CYS A 51 11.67 5.38 5.29
C CYS A 51 11.12 4.03 5.76
N LYS A 52 10.16 4.10 6.67
CA LYS A 52 9.49 2.89 7.14
C LYS A 52 8.66 2.29 6.00
N LEU A 53 8.58 0.96 5.98
CA LEU A 53 7.82 0.25 4.97
C LEU A 53 6.35 0.70 4.94
N SER A 54 5.76 0.92 6.10
CA SER A 54 4.37 1.39 6.18
C SER A 54 4.19 2.76 5.52
N VAL A 55 5.15 3.67 5.71
CA VAL A 55 5.11 4.99 5.09
C VAL A 55 5.22 4.86 3.58
N TRP A 56 6.13 4.01 3.10
CA TRP A 56 6.31 3.77 1.67
C TRP A 56 5.03 3.23 1.02
N LEU A 57 4.39 2.26 1.68
CA LEU A 57 3.13 1.70 1.19
C LEU A 57 2.02 2.76 1.14
N CYS A 58 1.94 3.60 2.17
CA CYS A 58 0.96 4.68 2.20
C CYS A 58 1.20 5.71 1.09
N GLN A 59 2.45 5.97 0.74
CA GLN A 59 2.77 6.85 -0.39
C GLN A 59 2.27 6.25 -1.70
N ILE A 60 2.45 4.95 -1.88
CA ILE A 60 1.95 4.26 -3.07
C ILE A 60 0.41 4.35 -3.11
N ALA A 61 -0.24 4.15 -1.97
CA ALA A 61 -1.69 4.22 -1.88
C ALA A 61 -2.20 5.62 -2.24
N LYS A 62 -1.56 6.65 -1.71
CA LYS A 62 -1.93 8.03 -2.03
C LYS A 62 -1.78 8.32 -3.51
N ASN A 63 -0.66 7.92 -4.10
CA ASN A 63 -0.42 8.12 -5.53
C ASN A 63 -1.43 7.36 -6.38
N THR A 64 -1.79 6.16 -5.97
CA THR A 64 -2.81 5.36 -6.65
C THR A 64 -4.17 6.07 -6.61
N TYR A 65 -4.54 6.60 -5.45
CA TYR A 65 -5.79 7.34 -5.30
C TYR A 65 -5.81 8.58 -6.20
N ILE A 66 -4.73 9.34 -6.24
CA ILE A 66 -4.64 10.56 -7.04
C ILE A 66 -4.74 10.26 -8.54
N SER A 67 -4.21 9.12 -8.97
CA SER A 67 -4.21 8.76 -10.40
C SER A 67 -5.43 7.98 -10.85
N MET A 68 -6.36 7.73 -9.98
CA MET A 68 -7.62 7.05 -10.35
C MET A 68 -8.55 7.94 -11.15
#